data_5d6e4b0a29e8bb1984ac0aa468169009
#
_entry.id   5d6e4b0a29e8bb1984ac0aa468169009
#
_cell.length_a   1.000
_cell.length_b   1.000
_cell.length_c   1.000
_cell.angle_alpha   90.00
_cell.angle_beta   90.00
_cell.angle_gamma   90.00
#
_symmetry.space_group_name_H-M   'P 1'
#
loop_
_entity.id
_entity.type
_entity.pdbx_description
1 polymer ?
#
loop_
_entity_poly.entity_id
_entity_poly.type
_entity_poly.pdbx_seq_one_letter_code
_entity_poly.pdbx_strand_id
1 'polypeptide(L)'
;APLHLPEWPERVNGGRFLERVRVLKGLLGEGDHLVLFPEVSLLERFLAHFPGATPYHGGLSGPVRERFFRRPRGVVFATYGGLLLPFTPRSLVVVEEGSESYKLPSGSRAFVPPLAELRARLLGVPLTYLSLVPAVEVLERKGFALPVPKPRLLLVDLRRERGFPVTGRALALLRQVEERGRQAVVLSARKGYSALLLCQDCGFRPMCPDCALPLRYHREGKGALVCHQCGHREDPPLLCPRCGSPLLAPKGPGVDWIREALAERLSLPVYRYAGDGKDDLTPLLEGRPGVVVGTTALLRGPRLPDLALVLLPLADGFLLESDFRAAERYHRLLWALTELRPGRRPLLVLQTFTPEHPVHRALEAGEVEAYLWQEKAQREALNYPPRV
;
A
#
# COMPACT_ATOMS: atom_id res chain seq x y z
N ALA A 1 24.85 7.83 15.06
CA ALA A 1 24.73 7.35 16.45
C ALA A 1 24.23 5.90 16.42
N PRO A 2 24.73 5.01 17.30
CA PRO A 2 24.18 3.69 17.43
C PRO A 2 22.71 3.78 17.84
N LEU A 3 21.85 3.02 17.16
CA LEU A 3 20.44 2.95 17.46
C LEU A 3 20.29 2.23 18.82
N HIS A 4 19.91 2.95 19.85
CA HIS A 4 19.64 2.34 21.15
C HIS A 4 18.23 1.76 21.11
N LEU A 5 18.11 0.45 20.94
CA LEU A 5 16.84 -0.25 21.01
C LEU A 5 16.48 -0.47 22.47
N PRO A 6 15.30 0.01 22.93
CA PRO A 6 14.82 -0.34 24.24
C PRO A 6 14.60 -1.86 24.34
N GLU A 7 14.75 -2.38 25.52
CA GLU A 7 14.46 -3.80 25.76
C GLU A 7 12.99 -4.09 25.41
N TRP A 8 12.78 -4.89 24.37
CA TRP A 8 11.50 -5.35 23.89
C TRP A 8 10.44 -4.25 23.63
N PRO A 9 10.66 -3.35 22.64
CA PRO A 9 9.56 -2.49 22.19
C PRO A 9 8.45 -3.36 21.57
N GLU A 10 7.21 -3.12 21.92
CA GLU A 10 6.09 -3.85 21.31
C GLU A 10 5.87 -3.44 19.86
N ARG A 11 6.26 -2.22 19.48
CA ARG A 11 6.27 -1.77 18.08
C ARG A 11 7.43 -0.86 17.76
N VAL A 12 7.91 -0.98 16.54
CA VAL A 12 8.84 -0.02 15.93
C VAL A 12 8.31 0.33 14.55
N ASN A 13 8.12 1.59 14.28
CA ASN A 13 7.59 2.04 12.99
C ASN A 13 8.37 3.22 12.42
N GLY A 14 8.16 3.47 11.12
CA GLY A 14 8.86 4.52 10.39
C GLY A 14 10.23 4.10 9.87
N GLY A 15 11.08 5.09 9.62
CA GLY A 15 12.39 4.90 9.05
C GLY A 15 12.41 4.48 7.58
N ARG A 16 13.58 4.50 6.98
CA ARG A 16 13.82 3.93 5.66
C ARG A 16 13.96 2.41 5.74
N PHE A 17 13.85 1.72 4.61
CA PHE A 17 14.00 0.27 4.56
C PHE A 17 15.27 -0.24 5.26
N LEU A 18 16.44 0.36 4.97
CA LEU A 18 17.71 -0.06 5.60
C LEU A 18 17.77 0.25 7.10
N GLU A 19 17.05 1.25 7.58
CA GLU A 19 16.93 1.53 9.01
C GLU A 19 16.10 0.45 9.69
N ARG A 20 15.00 0.01 9.08
CA ARG A 20 14.22 -1.15 9.57
C ARG A 20 15.00 -2.45 9.54
N VAL A 21 15.84 -2.67 8.50
CA VAL A 21 16.78 -3.80 8.48
C VAL A 21 17.74 -3.73 9.67
N ARG A 22 18.27 -2.55 9.98
CA ARG A 22 19.17 -2.36 11.13
C ARG A 22 18.45 -2.63 12.46
N VAL A 23 17.21 -2.16 12.61
CA VAL A 23 16.38 -2.45 13.78
C VAL A 23 16.17 -3.95 13.92
N LEU A 24 15.79 -4.63 12.84
CA LEU A 24 15.58 -6.07 12.87
C LEU A 24 16.86 -6.81 13.28
N LYS A 25 18.04 -6.42 12.77
CA LYS A 25 19.33 -6.98 13.21
C LYS A 25 19.57 -6.81 14.72
N GLY A 26 19.17 -5.68 15.27
CA GLY A 26 19.26 -5.42 16.71
C GLY A 26 18.29 -6.23 17.56
N LEU A 27 17.11 -6.56 17.01
CA LEU A 27 16.10 -7.39 17.69
C LEU A 27 16.44 -8.88 17.66
N LEU A 28 17.20 -9.34 16.66
CA LEU A 28 17.60 -10.74 16.49
C LEU A 28 19.00 -10.95 17.09
N GLY A 29 19.02 -11.49 18.30
CA GLY A 29 20.26 -11.94 18.94
C GLY A 29 20.63 -13.37 18.54
N GLU A 30 21.43 -14.02 19.37
CA GLU A 30 21.72 -15.45 19.21
C GLU A 30 20.49 -16.30 19.55
N GLY A 31 20.31 -17.40 18.81
CA GLY A 31 19.26 -18.39 19.06
C GLY A 31 18.15 -18.41 18.02
N ASP A 32 17.04 -18.98 18.41
CA ASP A 32 15.89 -19.20 17.52
C ASP A 32 14.97 -17.99 17.50
N HIS A 33 14.66 -17.49 16.33
CA HIS A 33 13.76 -16.35 16.15
C HIS A 33 12.80 -16.60 14.97
N LEU A 34 11.58 -16.15 15.09
CA LEU A 34 10.60 -16.20 14.01
C LEU A 34 10.23 -14.78 13.56
N VAL A 35 10.49 -14.49 12.29
CA VAL A 35 10.11 -13.23 11.66
C VAL A 35 9.07 -13.51 10.58
N LEU A 36 7.90 -12.92 10.73
CA LEU A 36 6.77 -13.08 9.82
C LEU A 36 6.71 -11.91 8.84
N PHE A 37 6.50 -12.23 7.58
CA PHE A 37 6.33 -11.29 6.48
C PHE A 37 4.97 -11.48 5.81
N PRO A 38 4.33 -10.41 5.32
CA PRO A 38 3.04 -10.51 4.66
C PRO A 38 3.13 -11.23 3.32
N GLU A 39 4.28 -11.17 2.66
CA GLU A 39 4.48 -11.74 1.32
C GLU A 39 5.95 -12.07 1.04
N VAL A 40 6.15 -12.99 0.10
CA VAL A 40 7.48 -13.53 -0.24
C VAL A 40 8.40 -12.41 -0.78
N SER A 41 7.90 -11.49 -1.58
CA SER A 41 8.72 -10.42 -2.17
C SER A 41 9.35 -9.51 -1.10
N LEU A 42 8.65 -9.22 -0.02
CA LEU A 42 9.20 -8.46 1.10
C LEU A 42 10.17 -9.30 1.92
N LEU A 43 9.83 -10.56 2.17
CA LEU A 43 10.71 -11.52 2.84
C LEU A 43 12.06 -11.60 2.12
N GLU A 44 12.08 -11.78 0.81
CA GLU A 44 13.31 -11.89 0.02
C GLU A 44 14.15 -10.60 0.07
N ARG A 45 13.50 -9.44 0.05
CA ARG A 45 14.20 -8.16 0.20
C ARG A 45 14.92 -8.04 1.54
N PHE A 46 14.31 -8.49 2.63
CA PHE A 46 14.96 -8.53 3.94
C PHE A 46 16.02 -9.62 3.99
N LEU A 47 15.73 -10.80 3.44
CA LEU A 47 16.63 -11.96 3.45
C LEU A 47 17.99 -11.64 2.83
N ALA A 48 18.04 -10.80 1.79
CA ALA A 48 19.29 -10.33 1.18
C ALA A 48 20.25 -9.65 2.17
N HIS A 49 19.76 -9.19 3.31
CA HIS A 49 20.55 -8.55 4.38
C HIS A 49 20.81 -9.48 5.59
N PHE A 50 20.34 -10.73 5.55
CA PHE A 50 20.42 -11.71 6.64
C PHE A 50 20.89 -13.08 6.12
N PRO A 51 22.17 -13.23 5.77
CA PRO A 51 22.69 -14.45 5.16
C PRO A 51 22.54 -15.70 6.04
N GLY A 52 22.35 -15.53 7.36
CA GLY A 52 22.13 -16.64 8.30
C GLY A 52 20.65 -16.98 8.52
N ALA A 53 19.71 -16.28 7.92
CA ALA A 53 18.28 -16.56 8.07
C ALA A 53 17.81 -17.62 7.06
N THR A 54 16.89 -18.47 7.51
CA THR A 54 16.28 -19.52 6.68
C THR A 54 14.88 -19.09 6.21
N PRO A 55 14.61 -19.06 4.90
CA PRO A 55 13.27 -18.75 4.40
C PRO A 55 12.32 -19.94 4.56
N TYR A 56 11.07 -19.67 4.92
CA TYR A 56 9.99 -20.65 4.98
C TYR A 56 8.68 -20.09 4.44
N HIS A 57 8.30 -20.50 3.23
CA HIS A 57 7.09 -20.01 2.55
C HIS A 57 6.54 -21.02 1.53
N GLY A 58 5.32 -20.80 1.06
CA GLY A 58 4.62 -21.69 0.15
C GLY A 58 5.27 -21.87 -1.24
N GLY A 59 6.15 -20.96 -1.66
CA GLY A 59 6.89 -21.07 -2.92
C GLY A 59 8.05 -22.06 -2.89
N LEU A 60 8.46 -22.56 -1.71
CA LEU A 60 9.47 -23.61 -1.60
C LEU A 60 8.89 -24.97 -1.95
N SER A 61 9.74 -25.88 -2.47
CA SER A 61 9.32 -27.25 -2.76
C SER A 61 8.84 -28.00 -1.51
N GLY A 62 7.90 -28.93 -1.69
CA GLY A 62 7.34 -29.74 -0.60
C GLY A 62 8.40 -30.42 0.28
N PRO A 63 9.37 -31.14 -0.32
CA PRO A 63 10.43 -31.81 0.44
C PRO A 63 11.28 -30.85 1.28
N VAL A 64 11.59 -29.66 0.77
CA VAL A 64 12.34 -28.62 1.51
C VAL A 64 11.54 -28.14 2.71
N ARG A 65 10.26 -27.82 2.51
CA ARG A 65 9.37 -27.39 3.59
C ARG A 65 9.20 -28.46 4.66
N GLU A 66 8.98 -29.71 4.27
CA GLU A 66 8.81 -30.83 5.20
C GLU A 66 10.08 -31.08 6.02
N ARG A 67 11.24 -31.07 5.38
CA ARG A 67 12.51 -31.25 6.09
C ARG A 67 12.73 -30.17 7.13
N PHE A 68 12.46 -28.93 6.78
CA PHE A 68 12.58 -27.79 7.72
C PHE A 68 11.53 -27.85 8.82
N PHE A 69 10.29 -28.22 8.50
CA PHE A 69 9.19 -28.35 9.47
C PHE A 69 9.52 -29.36 10.58
N ARG A 70 10.23 -30.43 10.27
CA ARG A 70 10.62 -31.46 11.26
C ARG A 70 11.63 -30.96 12.29
N ARG A 71 12.48 -30.00 11.94
CA ARG A 71 13.53 -29.46 12.83
C ARG A 71 13.80 -27.98 12.55
N PRO A 72 12.81 -27.10 12.81
CA PRO A 72 13.00 -25.67 12.66
C PRO A 72 13.96 -25.16 13.73
N ARG A 73 14.90 -24.30 13.32
CA ARG A 73 15.91 -23.70 14.20
C ARG A 73 16.51 -22.44 13.59
N GLY A 74 17.16 -21.65 14.42
CA GLY A 74 17.85 -20.42 14.01
C GLY A 74 16.88 -19.29 13.70
N VAL A 75 17.34 -18.34 12.93
CA VAL A 75 16.51 -17.21 12.47
C VAL A 75 15.70 -17.65 11.27
N VAL A 76 14.36 -17.69 11.43
CA VAL A 76 13.43 -18.13 10.39
C VAL A 76 12.65 -16.94 9.88
N PHE A 77 12.77 -16.68 8.58
CA PHE A 77 11.96 -15.71 7.86
C PHE A 77 10.83 -16.44 7.15
N ALA A 78 9.58 -16.18 7.56
CA ALA A 78 8.45 -16.94 7.07
C ALA A 78 7.27 -16.05 6.66
N THR A 79 6.44 -16.57 5.77
CA THR A 79 5.06 -16.07 5.61
C THR A 79 4.15 -16.74 6.64
N TYR A 80 2.84 -16.60 6.52
CA TYR A 80 1.87 -17.11 7.51
C TYR A 80 2.09 -18.58 7.97
N GLY A 81 2.63 -19.43 7.09
CA GLY A 81 2.94 -20.83 7.42
C GLY A 81 3.96 -20.96 8.56
N GLY A 82 4.76 -19.94 8.82
CA GLY A 82 5.69 -19.92 9.95
C GLY A 82 5.01 -20.01 11.33
N LEU A 83 3.73 -19.58 11.43
CA LEU A 83 2.97 -19.71 12.67
C LEU A 83 2.75 -21.17 13.11
N LEU A 84 2.86 -22.11 12.18
CA LEU A 84 2.63 -23.54 12.44
C LEU A 84 3.92 -24.33 12.68
N LEU A 85 5.08 -23.68 12.61
CA LEU A 85 6.36 -24.34 12.85
C LEU A 85 6.48 -24.84 14.30
N PRO A 86 6.82 -26.11 14.52
CA PRO A 86 6.84 -26.73 15.86
C PRO A 86 8.13 -26.41 16.61
N PHE A 87 8.35 -25.14 16.97
CA PHE A 87 9.47 -24.72 17.81
C PHE A 87 9.10 -23.50 18.66
N THR A 88 9.85 -23.26 19.71
CA THR A 88 9.69 -22.11 20.58
C THR A 88 10.82 -21.11 20.29
N PRO A 89 10.54 -20.06 19.50
CA PRO A 89 11.53 -19.03 19.26
C PRO A 89 11.73 -18.18 20.53
N ARG A 90 12.89 -17.55 20.65
CA ARG A 90 13.17 -16.57 21.71
C ARG A 90 12.37 -15.27 21.53
N SER A 91 12.03 -14.95 20.30
CA SER A 91 11.15 -13.82 19.98
C SER A 91 10.43 -14.02 18.66
N LEU A 92 9.29 -13.33 18.54
CA LEU A 92 8.56 -13.17 17.29
C LEU A 92 8.65 -11.72 16.84
N VAL A 93 8.86 -11.55 15.52
CA VAL A 93 8.75 -10.22 14.88
C VAL A 93 7.74 -10.34 13.75
N VAL A 94 6.79 -9.42 13.68
CA VAL A 94 5.82 -9.32 12.59
C VAL A 94 6.12 -8.06 11.80
N VAL A 95 6.52 -8.22 10.55
CA VAL A 95 6.88 -7.12 9.66
C VAL A 95 5.64 -6.66 8.91
N GLU A 96 5.41 -5.34 8.85
CA GLU A 96 4.26 -4.71 8.18
C GLU A 96 2.91 -5.33 8.62
N GLU A 97 2.64 -5.33 9.92
CA GLU A 97 1.48 -5.98 10.54
C GLU A 97 0.13 -5.46 10.01
N GLY A 98 0.09 -4.23 9.49
CA GLY A 98 -1.11 -3.66 8.87
C GLY A 98 -1.36 -4.10 7.44
N SER A 99 -0.53 -4.98 6.87
CA SER A 99 -0.70 -5.45 5.48
C SER A 99 -1.91 -6.38 5.35
N GLU A 100 -2.76 -6.12 4.36
CA GLU A 100 -3.90 -7.00 4.05
C GLU A 100 -3.47 -8.39 3.54
N SER A 101 -2.23 -8.53 3.08
CA SER A 101 -1.67 -9.82 2.67
C SER A 101 -1.53 -10.81 3.83
N TYR A 102 -1.68 -10.36 5.08
CA TYR A 102 -1.78 -11.23 6.25
C TYR A 102 -3.15 -11.89 6.45
N LYS A 103 -4.15 -11.53 5.66
CA LYS A 103 -5.43 -12.23 5.67
C LYS A 103 -5.26 -13.59 5.00
N LEU A 104 -5.58 -14.67 5.71
CA LEU A 104 -5.48 -16.02 5.16
C LEU A 104 -6.40 -16.16 3.94
N PRO A 105 -5.91 -16.76 2.84
CA PRO A 105 -6.66 -16.82 1.58
C PRO A 105 -7.85 -17.78 1.63
N SER A 106 -7.86 -18.71 2.57
CA SER A 106 -8.89 -19.76 2.71
C SER A 106 -9.13 -20.15 4.17
N GLY A 107 -10.12 -20.98 4.40
CA GLY A 107 -10.47 -21.45 5.74
C GLY A 107 -11.08 -20.35 6.61
N SER A 108 -10.55 -20.15 7.80
CA SER A 108 -11.04 -19.16 8.77
C SER A 108 -10.92 -17.72 8.30
N ARG A 109 -10.18 -17.45 7.22
CA ARG A 109 -9.79 -16.09 6.78
C ARG A 109 -9.22 -15.20 7.90
N ALA A 110 -8.62 -15.84 8.89
CA ALA A 110 -8.02 -15.16 10.04
C ALA A 110 -6.91 -14.21 9.60
N PHE A 111 -6.68 -13.21 10.43
CA PHE A 111 -5.60 -12.24 10.24
C PHE A 111 -4.38 -12.69 11.05
N VAL A 112 -3.22 -12.75 10.41
CA VAL A 112 -2.00 -13.37 10.99
C VAL A 112 -1.44 -12.63 12.20
N PRO A 113 -1.35 -11.30 12.25
CA PRO A 113 -0.75 -10.60 13.40
C PRO A 113 -1.41 -10.92 14.75
N PRO A 114 -2.75 -10.95 14.92
CA PRO A 114 -3.35 -11.37 16.16
C PRO A 114 -3.04 -12.82 16.54
N LEU A 115 -2.92 -13.72 15.55
CA LEU A 115 -2.53 -15.12 15.79
C LEU A 115 -1.08 -15.24 16.26
N ALA A 116 -0.18 -14.41 15.68
CA ALA A 116 1.20 -14.33 16.14
C ALA A 116 1.29 -13.83 17.59
N GLU A 117 0.47 -12.86 17.95
CA GLU A 117 0.37 -12.37 19.32
C GLU A 117 -0.12 -13.43 20.29
N LEU A 118 -1.18 -14.17 19.91
CA LEU A 118 -1.68 -15.29 20.71
C LEU A 118 -0.58 -16.35 20.91
N ARG A 119 0.14 -16.71 19.84
CA ARG A 119 1.26 -17.65 19.93
C ARG A 119 2.35 -17.14 20.87
N ALA A 120 2.75 -15.88 20.75
CA ALA A 120 3.78 -15.28 21.60
C ALA A 120 3.38 -15.34 23.08
N ARG A 121 2.11 -15.03 23.41
CA ARG A 121 1.57 -15.13 24.76
C ARG A 121 1.56 -16.54 25.29
N LEU A 122 1.11 -17.52 24.49
CA LEU A 122 1.09 -18.94 24.87
C LEU A 122 2.49 -19.50 25.12
N LEU A 123 3.49 -19.03 24.39
CA LEU A 123 4.88 -19.46 24.55
C LEU A 123 5.64 -18.64 25.60
N GLY A 124 5.07 -17.54 26.11
CA GLY A 124 5.74 -16.63 27.02
C GLY A 124 6.95 -15.91 26.42
N VAL A 125 6.91 -15.62 25.10
CA VAL A 125 8.00 -14.97 24.39
C VAL A 125 7.60 -13.58 23.91
N PRO A 126 8.54 -12.61 23.81
CA PRO A 126 8.23 -11.29 23.33
C PRO A 126 7.88 -11.25 21.85
N LEU A 127 7.01 -10.32 21.49
CA LEU A 127 6.63 -10.01 20.12
C LEU A 127 6.87 -8.54 19.82
N THR A 128 7.44 -8.25 18.67
CA THR A 128 7.63 -6.89 18.16
C THR A 128 6.98 -6.74 16.80
N TYR A 129 6.21 -5.67 16.62
CA TYR A 129 5.74 -5.23 15.32
C TYR A 129 6.76 -4.26 14.70
N LEU A 130 7.19 -4.54 13.47
CA LEU A 130 8.17 -3.73 12.73
C LEU A 130 7.58 -3.31 11.38
N SER A 131 7.22 -2.05 11.22
CA SER A 131 6.58 -1.56 10.00
C SER A 131 6.99 -0.15 9.63
N LEU A 132 6.81 0.22 8.36
CA LEU A 132 6.92 1.61 7.93
C LEU A 132 5.72 2.41 8.48
N VAL A 133 4.52 1.88 8.30
CA VAL A 133 3.26 2.46 8.75
C VAL A 133 2.56 1.46 9.66
N PRO A 134 2.42 1.74 10.96
CA PRO A 134 1.73 0.81 11.87
C PRO A 134 0.25 0.72 11.54
N ALA A 135 -0.39 -0.38 11.93
CA ALA A 135 -1.84 -0.48 11.89
C ALA A 135 -2.47 0.39 12.98
N VAL A 136 -3.69 0.87 12.73
CA VAL A 136 -4.44 1.65 13.74
C VAL A 136 -4.62 0.86 15.04
N GLU A 137 -4.78 -0.46 14.93
CA GLU A 137 -5.00 -1.38 16.06
C GLU A 137 -3.80 -1.51 17.01
N VAL A 138 -2.61 -1.17 16.56
CA VAL A 138 -1.39 -1.31 17.39
C VAL A 138 -0.83 0.03 17.88
N LEU A 139 -1.49 1.14 17.59
CA LEU A 139 -0.99 2.48 17.94
C LEU A 139 -0.79 2.68 19.46
N GLU A 140 -1.64 2.08 20.28
CA GLU A 140 -1.56 2.20 21.75
C GLU A 140 -0.46 1.35 22.38
N ARG A 141 0.15 0.45 21.60
CA ARG A 141 1.24 -0.38 22.11
C ARG A 141 2.49 0.44 22.35
N LYS A 142 3.23 0.08 23.39
CA LYS A 142 4.55 0.66 23.66
C LYS A 142 5.47 0.49 22.45
N GLY A 143 6.40 1.40 22.29
CA GLY A 143 7.37 1.36 21.21
C GLY A 143 7.87 2.76 20.87
N PHE A 144 8.50 2.86 19.71
CA PHE A 144 9.01 4.13 19.21
C PHE A 144 8.88 4.26 17.69
N ALA A 145 8.90 5.50 17.21
CA ALA A 145 8.88 5.82 15.80
C ALA A 145 10.27 6.27 15.34
N LEU A 146 10.72 5.70 14.23
CA LEU A 146 11.90 6.18 13.51
C LEU A 146 11.52 7.38 12.65
N PRO A 147 12.39 8.39 12.54
CA PRO A 147 12.14 9.53 11.67
C PRO A 147 11.94 9.09 10.22
N VAL A 148 10.92 9.62 9.58
CA VAL A 148 10.67 9.39 8.15
C VAL A 148 10.96 10.68 7.40
N PRO A 149 11.90 10.69 6.44
CA PRO A 149 12.16 11.88 5.65
C PRO A 149 10.92 12.27 4.84
N LYS A 150 10.64 13.57 4.74
CA LYS A 150 9.54 14.10 3.93
C LYS A 150 9.64 13.60 2.49
N PRO A 151 8.54 13.14 1.88
CA PRO A 151 8.54 12.72 0.50
C PRO A 151 8.67 13.93 -0.44
N ARG A 152 9.13 13.68 -1.66
CA ARG A 152 9.00 14.62 -2.75
C ARG A 152 7.61 14.47 -3.33
N LEU A 153 6.74 15.42 -3.12
CA LEU A 153 5.32 15.34 -3.43
C LEU A 153 4.88 16.52 -4.31
N LEU A 154 4.05 16.23 -5.30
CA LEU A 154 3.28 17.19 -6.05
C LEU A 154 1.80 16.78 -6.04
N LEU A 155 0.95 17.59 -5.46
CA LEU A 155 -0.51 17.46 -5.56
C LEU A 155 -1.00 18.24 -6.78
N VAL A 156 -1.78 17.58 -7.62
CA VAL A 156 -2.42 18.17 -8.81
C VAL A 156 -3.92 18.17 -8.59
N ASP A 157 -4.50 19.35 -8.44
CA ASP A 157 -5.94 19.52 -8.21
C ASP A 157 -6.70 19.35 -9.52
N LEU A 158 -7.38 18.21 -9.67
CA LEU A 158 -8.17 17.86 -10.84
C LEU A 158 -9.37 18.77 -11.07
N ARG A 159 -9.76 19.59 -10.11
CA ARG A 159 -10.82 20.60 -10.26
C ARG A 159 -10.34 21.82 -11.08
N ARG A 160 -9.01 22.03 -11.14
CA ARG A 160 -8.36 23.19 -11.77
C ARG A 160 -7.57 22.83 -13.01
N GLU A 161 -7.14 21.58 -13.14
CA GLU A 161 -6.31 21.09 -14.24
C GLU A 161 -7.19 20.40 -15.30
N ARG A 162 -6.77 20.55 -16.56
CA ARG A 162 -7.42 19.85 -17.68
C ARG A 162 -6.62 18.64 -18.12
N GLY A 163 -7.32 17.73 -18.74
CA GLY A 163 -6.77 16.49 -19.24
C GLY A 163 -6.99 15.32 -18.30
N PHE A 164 -7.46 14.22 -18.85
CA PHE A 164 -7.71 12.97 -18.12
C PHE A 164 -7.48 11.80 -19.08
N PRO A 165 -6.83 10.70 -18.66
CA PRO A 165 -6.43 10.36 -17.29
C PRO A 165 -5.16 11.07 -16.80
N VAL A 166 -4.40 11.73 -17.67
CA VAL A 166 -3.15 12.41 -17.30
C VAL A 166 -3.28 13.88 -17.67
N THR A 167 -3.14 14.77 -16.67
CA THR A 167 -3.19 16.21 -16.85
C THR A 167 -1.98 16.71 -17.65
N GLY A 168 -2.09 17.91 -18.23
CA GLY A 168 -0.96 18.54 -18.94
C GLY A 168 0.27 18.70 -18.04
N ARG A 169 0.07 19.03 -16.76
CA ARG A 169 1.15 19.16 -15.78
C ARG A 169 1.87 17.83 -15.51
N ALA A 170 1.11 16.76 -15.30
CA ALA A 170 1.69 15.42 -15.10
C ALA A 170 2.39 14.90 -16.36
N LEU A 171 1.82 15.17 -17.54
CA LEU A 171 2.43 14.81 -18.80
C LEU A 171 3.75 15.54 -19.02
N ALA A 172 3.83 16.83 -18.68
CA ALA A 172 5.09 17.60 -18.75
C ALA A 172 6.19 17.00 -17.88
N LEU A 173 5.84 16.50 -16.68
CA LEU A 173 6.79 15.79 -15.81
C LEU A 173 7.21 14.43 -16.38
N LEU A 174 6.31 13.69 -17.00
CA LEU A 174 6.64 12.43 -17.68
C LEU A 174 7.57 12.67 -18.89
N ARG A 175 7.39 13.76 -19.64
CA ARG A 175 8.32 14.18 -20.70
C ARG A 175 9.71 14.52 -20.16
N GLN A 176 9.80 15.15 -18.99
CA GLN A 176 11.11 15.35 -18.35
C GLN A 176 11.78 14.02 -17.94
N VAL A 177 10.99 13.01 -17.55
CA VAL A 177 11.52 11.65 -17.32
C VAL A 177 12.06 11.07 -18.61
N GLU A 178 11.34 11.24 -19.72
CA GLU A 178 11.75 10.84 -21.07
C GLU A 178 13.05 11.53 -21.51
N GLU A 179 13.10 12.86 -21.46
CA GLU A 179 14.27 13.68 -21.82
C GLU A 179 15.53 13.31 -21.02
N ARG A 180 15.36 12.88 -19.78
CA ARG A 180 16.46 12.47 -18.90
C ARG A 180 16.79 10.98 -18.99
N GLY A 181 16.13 10.24 -19.87
CA GLY A 181 16.33 8.79 -20.00
C GLY A 181 16.05 8.01 -18.73
N ARG A 182 15.04 8.42 -17.95
CA ARG A 182 14.71 7.81 -16.65
C ARG A 182 13.47 6.93 -16.75
N GLN A 183 13.01 6.44 -15.60
CA GLN A 183 11.87 5.54 -15.48
C GLN A 183 10.75 6.17 -14.66
N ALA A 184 9.50 5.83 -15.03
CA ALA A 184 8.32 6.22 -14.27
C ALA A 184 7.39 5.03 -14.04
N VAL A 185 6.64 5.10 -12.95
CA VAL A 185 5.52 4.20 -12.62
C VAL A 185 4.24 5.02 -12.62
N VAL A 186 3.21 4.50 -13.26
CA VAL A 186 1.85 5.04 -13.22
C VAL A 186 0.93 4.02 -12.58
N LEU A 187 0.36 4.36 -11.44
CA LEU A 187 -0.42 3.45 -10.64
C LEU A 187 -1.92 3.73 -10.77
N SER A 188 -2.65 2.77 -11.34
CA SER A 188 -4.12 2.78 -11.38
C SER A 188 -4.69 2.12 -10.12
N ALA A 189 -5.74 2.72 -9.55
CA ALA A 189 -6.43 2.15 -8.40
C ALA A 189 -7.02 0.76 -8.70
N ARG A 190 -7.25 0.38 -9.97
CA ARG A 190 -8.04 -0.82 -10.22
C ARG A 190 -7.87 -1.61 -11.50
N LYS A 191 -8.18 -2.90 -11.25
CA LYS A 191 -8.92 -3.80 -12.13
C LYS A 191 -10.42 -3.49 -12.03
N GLY A 192 -11.07 -3.12 -13.13
CA GLY A 192 -12.48 -3.32 -13.44
C GLY A 192 -13.60 -2.72 -12.56
N TYR A 193 -14.64 -2.38 -13.19
CA TYR A 193 -16.11 -2.44 -13.04
C TYR A 193 -16.88 -1.55 -12.06
N SER A 194 -16.36 -0.97 -11.01
CA SER A 194 -17.13 0.03 -10.25
C SER A 194 -16.42 1.37 -10.25
N ALA A 195 -16.88 2.26 -11.10
CA ALA A 195 -16.39 3.62 -11.16
C ALA A 195 -16.97 4.44 -9.99
N LEU A 196 -16.22 5.42 -9.52
CA LEU A 196 -16.80 6.49 -8.70
C LEU A 196 -17.52 7.46 -9.62
N LEU A 197 -18.73 7.89 -9.25
CA LEU A 197 -19.37 9.01 -9.91
C LEU A 197 -18.74 10.30 -9.37
N LEU A 198 -18.11 11.08 -10.23
CA LEU A 198 -17.44 12.33 -9.83
C LEU A 198 -17.93 13.51 -10.64
N CYS A 199 -18.16 14.62 -9.98
CA CYS A 199 -18.34 15.91 -10.64
C CYS A 199 -16.97 16.47 -11.07
N GLN A 200 -16.83 16.75 -12.36
CA GLN A 200 -15.56 17.25 -12.92
C GLN A 200 -15.25 18.70 -12.51
N ASP A 201 -16.26 19.47 -12.12
CA ASP A 201 -16.08 20.88 -11.75
C ASP A 201 -15.74 21.07 -10.27
N CYS A 202 -16.41 20.34 -9.36
CA CYS A 202 -16.24 20.58 -7.92
C CYS A 202 -15.75 19.38 -7.13
N GLY A 203 -15.54 18.22 -7.77
CA GLY A 203 -15.09 17.00 -7.09
C GLY A 203 -16.17 16.34 -6.21
N PHE A 204 -17.44 16.77 -6.31
CA PHE A 204 -18.55 16.12 -5.60
C PHE A 204 -18.61 14.63 -5.97
N ARG A 205 -18.87 13.81 -4.97
CA ARG A 205 -19.13 12.39 -5.09
C ARG A 205 -20.30 11.98 -4.21
N PRO A 206 -21.20 11.13 -4.69
CA PRO A 206 -22.27 10.58 -3.86
C PRO A 206 -21.72 9.75 -2.70
N MET A 207 -22.26 9.99 -1.51
CA MET A 207 -21.90 9.28 -0.29
C MET A 207 -23.11 8.53 0.25
N CYS A 208 -22.90 7.35 0.77
CA CYS A 208 -23.95 6.60 1.45
C CYS A 208 -24.41 7.36 2.70
N PRO A 209 -25.72 7.60 2.87
CA PRO A 209 -26.24 8.31 4.04
C PRO A 209 -26.05 7.53 5.34
N ASP A 210 -26.02 6.19 5.27
CA ASP A 210 -25.93 5.33 6.44
C ASP A 210 -24.48 5.04 6.88
N CYS A 211 -23.59 4.86 5.89
CA CYS A 211 -22.20 4.44 6.15
C CYS A 211 -21.18 5.57 5.97
N ALA A 212 -21.58 6.72 5.42
CA ALA A 212 -20.68 7.81 5.02
C ALA A 212 -19.53 7.34 4.08
N LEU A 213 -19.75 6.26 3.32
CA LEU A 213 -18.80 5.73 2.34
C LEU A 213 -19.21 6.15 0.92
N PRO A 214 -18.25 6.29 -0.01
CA PRO A 214 -18.57 6.62 -1.40
C PRO A 214 -19.40 5.52 -2.05
N LEU A 215 -20.49 5.95 -2.72
CA LEU A 215 -21.32 5.06 -3.52
C LEU A 215 -20.60 4.67 -4.82
N ARG A 216 -20.79 3.42 -5.23
CA ARG A 216 -20.24 2.88 -6.48
C ARG A 216 -21.25 2.97 -7.59
N TYR A 217 -20.83 3.46 -8.73
CA TYR A 217 -21.66 3.50 -9.93
C TYR A 217 -21.63 2.17 -10.66
N HIS A 218 -22.76 1.55 -10.81
CA HIS A 218 -23.01 0.35 -11.62
C HIS A 218 -23.72 0.74 -12.91
N ARG A 219 -23.20 0.28 -14.03
CA ARG A 219 -23.65 0.67 -15.37
C ARG A 219 -24.86 -0.10 -15.88
N GLU A 220 -25.35 -1.07 -15.16
CA GLU A 220 -26.45 -1.92 -15.58
C GLU A 220 -27.77 -1.15 -15.65
N GLY A 221 -28.51 -1.29 -16.77
CA GLY A 221 -29.76 -0.59 -17.01
C GLY A 221 -29.61 0.92 -17.10
N LYS A 222 -30.39 1.65 -16.29
CA LYS A 222 -30.32 3.13 -16.17
C LYS A 222 -29.11 3.64 -15.38
N GLY A 223 -28.28 2.72 -14.87
CA GLY A 223 -27.24 3.02 -13.90
C GLY A 223 -27.80 3.09 -12.48
N ALA A 224 -26.96 2.79 -11.49
CA ALA A 224 -27.30 2.88 -10.08
C ALA A 224 -26.08 3.22 -9.24
N LEU A 225 -26.29 3.93 -8.15
CA LEU A 225 -25.31 4.14 -7.09
C LEU A 225 -25.57 3.13 -5.98
N VAL A 226 -24.58 2.35 -5.59
CA VAL A 226 -24.71 1.27 -4.61
C VAL A 226 -23.62 1.37 -3.54
N CYS A 227 -24.02 1.29 -2.29
CA CYS A 227 -23.09 1.11 -1.18
C CYS A 227 -22.74 -0.38 -1.05
N HIS A 228 -21.45 -0.72 -1.19
CA HIS A 228 -21.02 -2.12 -1.04
C HIS A 228 -20.93 -2.57 0.42
N GLN A 229 -21.10 -1.65 1.39
CA GLN A 229 -21.09 -1.97 2.81
C GLN A 229 -22.46 -2.39 3.33
N CYS A 230 -23.48 -1.56 3.09
CA CYS A 230 -24.85 -1.79 3.63
C CYS A 230 -25.87 -2.16 2.56
N GLY A 231 -25.52 -2.11 1.28
CA GLY A 231 -26.44 -2.37 0.18
C GLY A 231 -27.36 -1.20 -0.20
N HIS A 232 -27.23 -0.03 0.47
CA HIS A 232 -27.99 1.17 0.09
C HIS A 232 -27.87 1.43 -1.41
N ARG A 233 -28.99 1.77 -2.05
CA ARG A 233 -29.07 1.98 -3.50
C ARG A 233 -29.88 3.23 -3.81
N GLU A 234 -29.37 4.07 -4.73
CA GLU A 234 -30.05 5.25 -5.23
C GLU A 234 -29.76 5.48 -6.71
N ASP A 235 -30.59 6.30 -7.36
CA ASP A 235 -30.37 6.70 -8.74
C ASP A 235 -29.25 7.76 -8.83
N PRO A 236 -28.42 7.73 -9.89
CA PRO A 236 -27.42 8.77 -10.08
C PRO A 236 -28.08 10.11 -10.37
N PRO A 237 -27.64 11.21 -9.73
CA PRO A 237 -28.21 12.52 -9.99
C PRO A 237 -27.87 12.97 -11.42
N LEU A 238 -28.83 13.69 -12.06
CA LEU A 238 -28.62 14.25 -13.40
C LEU A 238 -27.72 15.47 -13.39
N LEU A 239 -27.77 16.24 -12.32
CA LEU A 239 -26.92 17.41 -12.08
C LEU A 239 -26.21 17.27 -10.75
N CYS A 240 -25.02 17.84 -10.65
CA CYS A 240 -24.29 17.83 -9.40
C CYS A 240 -25.05 18.51 -8.26
N PRO A 241 -25.41 17.82 -7.19
CA PRO A 241 -26.16 18.44 -6.07
C PRO A 241 -25.40 19.57 -5.37
N ARG A 242 -24.07 19.62 -5.56
CA ARG A 242 -23.21 20.61 -4.91
C ARG A 242 -23.02 21.88 -5.71
N CYS A 243 -22.87 21.79 -7.04
CA CYS A 243 -22.60 22.97 -7.89
C CYS A 243 -23.50 23.13 -9.11
N GLY A 244 -24.49 22.25 -9.29
CA GLY A 244 -25.41 22.29 -10.42
C GLY A 244 -24.82 21.85 -11.76
N SER A 245 -23.59 21.47 -11.82
CA SER A 245 -22.91 21.05 -13.07
C SER A 245 -23.53 19.78 -13.66
N PRO A 246 -23.71 19.69 -14.99
CA PRO A 246 -24.09 18.46 -15.67
C PRO A 246 -22.89 17.50 -15.86
N LEU A 247 -21.66 17.89 -15.49
CA LEU A 247 -20.43 17.13 -15.73
C LEU A 247 -20.19 16.06 -14.65
N LEU A 248 -21.22 15.28 -14.35
CA LEU A 248 -21.13 14.07 -13.55
C LEU A 248 -20.76 12.89 -14.44
N ALA A 249 -19.63 12.23 -14.18
CA ALA A 249 -19.20 11.09 -14.97
C ALA A 249 -18.59 10.00 -14.10
N PRO A 250 -18.84 8.73 -14.46
CA PRO A 250 -18.12 7.62 -13.89
C PRO A 250 -16.63 7.75 -14.21
N LYS A 251 -15.78 7.76 -13.19
CA LYS A 251 -14.32 7.86 -13.32
C LYS A 251 -13.64 6.65 -12.71
N GLY A 252 -12.69 6.12 -13.44
CA GLY A 252 -11.87 5.00 -13.02
C GLY A 252 -10.99 4.58 -14.20
N PRO A 253 -9.87 5.29 -14.44
CA PRO A 253 -9.00 4.94 -15.57
C PRO A 253 -8.39 3.55 -15.30
N GLY A 254 -8.72 2.60 -16.14
CA GLY A 254 -8.09 1.28 -16.15
C GLY A 254 -6.65 1.37 -16.67
N VAL A 255 -5.86 0.33 -16.36
CA VAL A 255 -4.46 0.24 -16.77
C VAL A 255 -4.29 0.39 -18.30
N ASP A 256 -5.16 -0.27 -19.07
CA ASP A 256 -5.04 -0.26 -20.52
C ASP A 256 -5.32 1.11 -21.14
N TRP A 257 -6.34 1.81 -20.65
CA TRP A 257 -6.62 3.18 -21.11
C TRP A 257 -5.47 4.16 -20.78
N ILE A 258 -4.92 4.08 -19.56
CA ILE A 258 -3.76 4.92 -19.19
C ILE A 258 -2.57 4.59 -20.08
N ARG A 259 -2.31 3.31 -20.32
CA ARG A 259 -1.20 2.84 -21.17
C ARG A 259 -1.32 3.41 -22.59
N GLU A 260 -2.49 3.26 -23.20
CA GLU A 260 -2.78 3.78 -24.55
C GLU A 260 -2.60 5.31 -24.60
N ALA A 261 -3.19 6.03 -23.65
CA ALA A 261 -3.11 7.49 -23.58
C ALA A 261 -1.64 7.99 -23.41
N LEU A 262 -0.77 7.23 -22.76
CA LEU A 262 0.64 7.56 -22.60
C LEU A 262 1.47 7.16 -23.83
N ALA A 263 1.19 5.99 -24.42
CA ALA A 263 1.89 5.51 -25.61
C ALA A 263 1.69 6.44 -26.82
N GLU A 264 0.55 7.12 -26.91
CA GLU A 264 0.28 8.12 -27.93
C GLU A 264 1.03 9.46 -27.71
N ARG A 265 1.49 9.74 -26.49
CA ARG A 265 2.03 11.06 -26.09
C ARG A 265 3.49 11.05 -25.68
N LEU A 266 4.08 9.87 -25.49
CA LEU A 266 5.47 9.66 -25.11
C LEU A 266 6.15 8.79 -26.16
N SER A 267 7.43 9.03 -26.39
CA SER A 267 8.28 8.17 -27.24
C SER A 267 8.88 7.00 -26.45
N LEU A 268 8.78 7.03 -25.13
CA LEU A 268 9.22 5.93 -24.25
C LEU A 268 8.33 4.69 -24.40
N PRO A 269 8.90 3.48 -24.29
CA PRO A 269 8.11 2.27 -24.19
C PRO A 269 7.24 2.32 -22.93
N VAL A 270 5.97 1.93 -23.07
CA VAL A 270 4.98 1.89 -22.00
C VAL A 270 4.58 0.44 -21.75
N TYR A 271 5.00 -0.08 -20.60
CA TYR A 271 4.79 -1.45 -20.16
C TYR A 271 3.53 -1.58 -19.31
N ARG A 272 2.89 -2.75 -19.36
CA ARG A 272 1.76 -3.12 -18.52
C ARG A 272 2.20 -4.03 -17.38
N TYR A 273 1.72 -3.77 -16.15
CA TYR A 273 1.97 -4.64 -15.00
C TYR A 273 0.73 -4.71 -14.09
N ALA A 274 -0.11 -5.67 -14.35
CA ALA A 274 -1.31 -5.93 -13.55
C ALA A 274 -1.44 -7.43 -13.26
N GLY A 275 -2.28 -7.79 -12.29
CA GLY A 275 -2.38 -9.19 -11.86
C GLY A 275 -2.91 -10.17 -12.92
N ASP A 276 -3.57 -9.66 -13.99
CA ASP A 276 -4.12 -10.42 -15.11
C ASP A 276 -3.24 -10.42 -16.38
N GLY A 277 -2.10 -9.71 -16.32
CA GLY A 277 -1.14 -9.66 -17.42
C GLY A 277 0.02 -8.76 -17.08
N LYS A 278 1.22 -9.21 -17.40
CA LYS A 278 2.46 -8.50 -17.13
C LYS A 278 3.34 -8.59 -18.36
N ASP A 279 3.82 -7.42 -18.80
CA ASP A 279 4.89 -7.36 -19.79
C ASP A 279 6.22 -7.74 -19.15
N ASP A 280 7.18 -8.13 -19.98
CA ASP A 280 8.56 -8.34 -19.54
C ASP A 280 9.21 -6.99 -19.18
N LEU A 281 9.60 -6.83 -17.91
CA LEU A 281 10.25 -5.64 -17.41
C LEU A 281 11.79 -5.72 -17.43
N THR A 282 12.37 -6.76 -18.01
CA THR A 282 13.83 -6.94 -18.09
C THR A 282 14.54 -5.69 -18.62
N PRO A 283 14.07 -5.01 -19.70
CA PRO A 283 14.74 -3.79 -20.16
C PRO A 283 14.81 -2.68 -19.10
N LEU A 284 13.77 -2.53 -18.29
CA LEU A 284 13.74 -1.55 -17.21
C LEU A 284 14.66 -1.94 -16.06
N LEU A 285 14.76 -3.24 -15.75
CA LEU A 285 15.67 -3.75 -14.72
C LEU A 285 17.14 -3.58 -15.10
N GLU A 286 17.44 -3.58 -16.40
CA GLU A 286 18.74 -3.24 -16.97
C GLU A 286 19.02 -1.73 -17.00
N GLY A 287 18.08 -0.90 -16.48
CA GLY A 287 18.24 0.54 -16.41
C GLY A 287 17.79 1.30 -17.67
N ARG A 288 17.17 0.63 -18.67
CA ARG A 288 16.62 1.32 -19.83
C ARG A 288 15.45 2.22 -19.45
N PRO A 289 15.29 3.37 -20.12
CA PRO A 289 14.17 4.27 -19.84
C PRO A 289 12.83 3.67 -20.26
N GLY A 290 11.78 4.05 -19.56
CA GLY A 290 10.42 3.59 -19.87
C GLY A 290 9.41 3.91 -18.78
N VAL A 291 8.16 3.64 -19.07
CA VAL A 291 7.03 3.85 -18.16
C VAL A 291 6.34 2.52 -17.91
N VAL A 292 6.05 2.22 -16.65
CA VAL A 292 5.21 1.07 -16.27
C VAL A 292 3.85 1.56 -15.81
N VAL A 293 2.80 1.09 -16.43
CA VAL A 293 1.42 1.31 -15.98
C VAL A 293 0.90 0.03 -15.34
N GLY A 294 0.43 0.12 -14.11
CA GLY A 294 -0.05 -1.06 -13.41
C GLY A 294 -0.95 -0.78 -12.22
N THR A 295 -1.21 -1.82 -11.47
CA THR A 295 -1.97 -1.80 -10.23
C THR A 295 -1.05 -1.92 -9.01
N THR A 296 -1.60 -2.04 -7.81
CA THR A 296 -0.84 -2.31 -6.58
C THR A 296 0.03 -3.59 -6.65
N ALA A 297 -0.16 -4.44 -7.65
CA ALA A 297 0.75 -5.54 -7.95
C ALA A 297 2.20 -5.08 -8.16
N LEU A 298 2.41 -3.83 -8.61
CA LEU A 298 3.74 -3.21 -8.75
C LEU A 298 4.51 -3.11 -7.42
N LEU A 299 3.82 -3.01 -6.29
CA LEU A 299 4.46 -2.97 -4.98
C LEU A 299 5.20 -4.28 -4.63
N ARG A 300 4.71 -5.39 -5.19
CA ARG A 300 5.31 -6.73 -5.05
C ARG A 300 6.26 -7.08 -6.19
N GLY A 301 6.28 -6.23 -7.22
CA GLY A 301 7.12 -6.39 -8.38
C GLY A 301 8.58 -6.02 -8.14
N PRO A 302 9.41 -6.16 -9.17
CA PRO A 302 10.81 -5.79 -9.09
C PRO A 302 10.98 -4.29 -8.88
N ARG A 303 12.08 -3.90 -8.24
CA ARG A 303 12.42 -2.50 -8.00
C ARG A 303 13.15 -1.92 -9.21
N LEU A 304 12.62 -0.83 -9.74
CA LEU A 304 13.22 -0.15 -10.89
C LEU A 304 14.42 0.70 -10.43
N PRO A 305 15.62 0.47 -11.01
CA PRO A 305 16.84 1.12 -10.54
C PRO A 305 16.85 2.63 -10.78
N ASP A 306 16.17 3.07 -11.81
CA ASP A 306 16.19 4.47 -12.26
C ASP A 306 14.85 5.20 -12.15
N LEU A 307 13.98 4.71 -11.27
CA LEU A 307 12.66 5.29 -11.03
C LEU A 307 12.78 6.74 -10.55
N ALA A 308 12.27 7.67 -11.33
CA ALA A 308 12.31 9.10 -11.04
C ALA A 308 10.94 9.63 -10.56
N LEU A 309 9.85 9.04 -11.03
CA LEU A 309 8.50 9.55 -10.83
C LEU A 309 7.49 8.39 -10.63
N VAL A 310 6.56 8.59 -9.69
CA VAL A 310 5.37 7.75 -9.50
C VAL A 310 4.15 8.64 -9.63
N LEU A 311 3.27 8.33 -10.57
CA LEU A 311 2.03 9.06 -10.83
C LEU A 311 0.82 8.22 -10.44
N LEU A 312 -0.08 8.81 -9.66
CA LEU A 312 -1.44 8.33 -9.47
C LEU A 312 -2.40 9.23 -10.26
N PRO A 313 -2.91 8.78 -11.42
CA PRO A 313 -3.81 9.58 -12.25
C PRO A 313 -5.13 9.95 -11.59
N LEU A 314 -5.61 9.11 -10.68
CA LEU A 314 -6.78 9.35 -9.85
C LEU A 314 -6.54 8.76 -8.45
N ALA A 315 -5.95 9.54 -7.57
CA ALA A 315 -5.65 9.14 -6.20
C ALA A 315 -6.93 8.85 -5.41
N ASP A 316 -8.01 9.54 -5.71
CA ASP A 316 -9.34 9.32 -5.10
C ASP A 316 -9.85 7.88 -5.31
N GLY A 317 -9.42 7.20 -6.35
CA GLY A 317 -9.76 5.79 -6.58
C GLY A 317 -9.28 4.84 -5.48
N PHE A 318 -8.17 5.17 -4.82
CA PHE A 318 -7.65 4.43 -3.66
C PHE A 318 -8.27 4.91 -2.34
N LEU A 319 -8.43 6.23 -2.21
CA LEU A 319 -8.93 6.87 -0.99
C LEU A 319 -10.40 6.57 -0.72
N LEU A 320 -11.20 6.49 -1.79
CA LEU A 320 -12.64 6.44 -1.72
C LEU A 320 -13.19 5.03 -2.00
N GLU A 321 -12.50 3.99 -1.56
CA GLU A 321 -13.05 2.65 -1.55
C GLU A 321 -14.18 2.53 -0.52
N SER A 322 -15.17 1.68 -0.79
CA SER A 322 -16.32 1.46 0.10
C SER A 322 -15.94 0.53 1.27
N ASP A 323 -14.99 0.97 2.08
CA ASP A 323 -14.47 0.25 3.23
C ASP A 323 -13.95 1.27 4.25
N PHE A 324 -14.25 1.07 5.52
CA PHE A 324 -13.83 1.98 6.59
C PHE A 324 -12.29 2.06 6.74
N ARG A 325 -11.54 1.08 6.25
CA ARG A 325 -10.08 1.06 6.23
C ARG A 325 -9.46 1.73 5.01
N ALA A 326 -10.26 2.22 4.07
CA ALA A 326 -9.76 2.73 2.79
C ALA A 326 -8.71 3.84 2.97
N ALA A 327 -8.96 4.78 3.85
CA ALA A 327 -8.04 5.89 4.10
C ALA A 327 -6.73 5.43 4.77
N GLU A 328 -6.77 4.49 5.70
CA GLU A 328 -5.58 3.86 6.29
C GLU A 328 -4.77 3.11 5.23
N ARG A 329 -5.44 2.30 4.38
CA ARG A 329 -4.77 1.59 3.28
C ARG A 329 -4.12 2.54 2.30
N TYR A 330 -4.81 3.62 1.96
CA TYR A 330 -4.28 4.65 1.07
C TYR A 330 -3.07 5.36 1.70
N HIS A 331 -3.13 5.71 2.96
CA HIS A 331 -2.00 6.26 3.71
C HIS A 331 -0.79 5.32 3.67
N ARG A 332 -0.97 4.04 3.96
CA ARG A 332 0.07 3.01 3.86
C ARG A 332 0.63 2.87 2.44
N LEU A 333 -0.25 2.89 1.43
CA LEU A 333 0.15 2.85 0.02
C LEU A 333 1.07 4.01 -0.34
N LEU A 334 0.71 5.24 0.02
CA LEU A 334 1.51 6.42 -0.32
C LEU A 334 2.92 6.34 0.28
N TRP A 335 3.06 5.89 1.51
CA TRP A 335 4.36 5.69 2.12
C TRP A 335 5.15 4.56 1.46
N ALA A 336 4.52 3.45 1.10
CA ALA A 336 5.16 2.37 0.36
C ALA A 336 5.69 2.83 -1.02
N LEU A 337 4.96 3.71 -1.70
CA LEU A 337 5.38 4.27 -2.99
C LEU A 337 6.66 5.10 -2.87
N THR A 338 6.92 5.72 -1.73
CA THR A 338 8.18 6.45 -1.50
C THR A 338 9.41 5.56 -1.52
N GLU A 339 9.24 4.25 -1.33
CA GLU A 339 10.31 3.25 -1.24
C GLU A 339 10.43 2.35 -2.49
N LEU A 340 9.72 2.67 -3.57
CA LEU A 340 9.78 1.85 -4.79
C LEU A 340 11.16 1.89 -5.47
N ARG A 341 11.98 2.86 -5.17
CA ARG A 341 13.36 2.94 -5.65
C ARG A 341 14.35 2.74 -4.49
N PRO A 342 15.33 1.82 -4.62
CA PRO A 342 16.38 1.69 -3.63
C PRO A 342 17.20 2.97 -3.49
N GLY A 343 17.49 3.37 -2.26
CA GLY A 343 18.40 4.47 -1.92
C GLY A 343 17.93 5.89 -2.21
N ARG A 344 17.05 6.13 -3.20
CA ARG A 344 16.56 7.45 -3.57
C ARG A 344 15.05 7.46 -3.72
N ARG A 345 14.38 8.48 -3.21
CA ARG A 345 12.93 8.62 -3.32
C ARG A 345 12.52 9.18 -4.68
N PRO A 346 11.53 8.58 -5.36
CA PRO A 346 10.93 9.16 -6.55
C PRO A 346 10.10 10.39 -6.17
N LEU A 347 9.79 11.24 -7.17
CA LEU A 347 8.75 12.24 -7.05
C LEU A 347 7.38 11.54 -7.09
N LEU A 348 6.55 11.75 -6.08
CA LEU A 348 5.15 11.33 -6.08
C LEU A 348 4.30 12.45 -6.70
N VAL A 349 3.52 12.11 -7.72
CA VAL A 349 2.56 13.01 -8.35
C VAL A 349 1.17 12.43 -8.15
N LEU A 350 0.35 13.11 -7.37
CA LEU A 350 -1.00 12.67 -7.04
C LEU A 350 -2.02 13.60 -7.71
N GLN A 351 -2.73 13.11 -8.71
CA GLN A 351 -3.87 13.81 -9.28
C GLN A 351 -5.11 13.46 -8.46
N THR A 352 -5.76 14.46 -7.89
CA THR A 352 -6.87 14.26 -6.97
C THR A 352 -7.90 15.38 -7.03
N PHE A 353 -9.17 15.07 -6.79
CA PHE A 353 -10.24 16.03 -6.56
C PHE A 353 -10.28 16.52 -5.11
N THR A 354 -9.48 15.95 -4.21
CA THR A 354 -9.45 16.27 -2.77
C THR A 354 -8.04 16.52 -2.26
N PRO A 355 -7.31 17.52 -2.80
CA PRO A 355 -5.93 17.78 -2.40
C PRO A 355 -5.81 18.16 -0.91
N GLU A 356 -6.87 18.70 -0.32
CA GLU A 356 -6.97 19.07 1.09
C GLU A 356 -7.20 17.90 2.06
N HIS A 357 -7.33 16.67 1.57
CA HIS A 357 -7.61 15.52 2.43
C HIS A 357 -6.50 15.31 3.48
N PRO A 358 -6.85 14.97 4.74
CA PRO A 358 -5.86 14.81 5.83
C PRO A 358 -4.71 13.86 5.51
N VAL A 359 -4.95 12.79 4.73
CA VAL A 359 -3.89 11.88 4.28
C VAL A 359 -2.82 12.60 3.46
N HIS A 360 -3.22 13.49 2.56
CA HIS A 360 -2.28 14.26 1.72
C HIS A 360 -1.46 15.24 2.55
N ARG A 361 -2.11 15.92 3.50
CA ARG A 361 -1.43 16.85 4.43
C ARG A 361 -0.42 16.13 5.32
N ALA A 362 -0.78 14.97 5.85
CA ALA A 362 0.12 14.15 6.66
C ALA A 362 1.34 13.67 5.86
N LEU A 363 1.12 13.24 4.61
CA LEU A 363 2.20 12.86 3.70
C LEU A 363 3.15 14.03 3.42
N GLU A 364 2.61 15.21 3.13
CA GLU A 364 3.37 16.43 2.86
C GLU A 364 4.18 16.89 4.08
N ALA A 365 3.60 16.76 5.27
CA ALA A 365 4.26 17.07 6.54
C ALA A 365 5.31 16.04 6.96
N GLY A 366 5.24 14.82 6.42
CA GLY A 366 6.10 13.70 6.84
C GLY A 366 5.61 13.04 8.14
N GLU A 367 4.32 13.14 8.44
CA GLU A 367 3.68 12.69 9.68
C GLU A 367 2.95 11.36 9.48
N VAL A 368 3.61 10.25 9.79
CA VAL A 368 3.02 8.91 9.64
C VAL A 368 1.97 8.64 10.70
N GLU A 369 2.33 8.80 11.98
CA GLU A 369 1.47 8.43 13.11
C GLU A 369 0.33 9.42 13.37
N ALA A 370 0.58 10.71 13.20
CA ALA A 370 -0.42 11.75 13.51
C ALA A 370 -1.74 11.53 12.74
N TYR A 371 -1.64 11.15 11.48
CA TYR A 371 -2.81 10.79 10.69
C TYR A 371 -3.53 9.55 11.23
N LEU A 372 -2.80 8.52 11.64
CA LEU A 372 -3.38 7.28 12.14
C LEU A 372 -4.12 7.47 13.46
N TRP A 373 -3.63 8.35 14.35
CA TRP A 373 -4.36 8.74 15.55
C TRP A 373 -5.65 9.49 15.24
N GLN A 374 -5.64 10.36 14.24
CA GLN A 374 -6.86 11.01 13.76
C GLN A 374 -7.85 9.98 13.19
N GLU A 375 -7.38 9.05 12.37
CA GLU A 375 -8.18 7.97 11.81
C GLU A 375 -8.81 7.08 12.91
N LYS A 376 -8.01 6.74 13.93
CA LYS A 376 -8.49 5.98 15.11
C LYS A 376 -9.64 6.70 15.81
N ALA A 377 -9.46 7.99 16.10
CA ALA A 377 -10.49 8.80 16.76
C ALA A 377 -11.79 8.87 15.92
N GLN A 378 -11.70 8.99 14.61
CA GLN A 378 -12.87 8.98 13.72
C GLN A 378 -13.58 7.62 13.73
N ARG A 379 -12.83 6.51 13.70
CA ARG A 379 -13.41 5.16 13.79
C ARG A 379 -14.13 4.93 15.13
N GLU A 380 -13.52 5.36 16.23
CA GLU A 380 -14.13 5.27 17.55
C GLU A 380 -15.45 6.05 17.65
N ALA A 381 -15.49 7.26 17.07
CA ALA A 381 -16.69 8.08 17.03
C ALA A 381 -17.82 7.45 16.19
N LEU A 382 -17.46 6.64 15.19
CA LEU A 382 -18.40 5.94 14.29
C LEU A 382 -18.65 4.47 14.73
N ASN A 383 -18.14 4.04 15.88
CA ASN A 383 -18.20 2.66 16.36
C ASN A 383 -17.61 1.61 15.38
N TYR A 384 -16.56 1.97 14.67
CA TYR A 384 -15.77 1.04 13.87
C TYR A 384 -14.58 0.45 14.68
N PRO A 385 -14.04 -0.72 14.30
CA PRO A 385 -12.82 -1.24 14.92
C PRO A 385 -11.68 -0.22 14.94
N PRO A 386 -10.87 -0.16 16.02
CA PRO A 386 -10.62 -1.24 17.00
C PRO A 386 -11.51 -1.26 18.23
N ARG A 387 -12.56 -0.48 18.30
CA ARG A 387 -13.39 -0.36 19.51
C ARG A 387 -14.36 -1.55 19.72
N VAL A 388 -14.42 -2.51 18.80
CA VAL A 388 -15.33 -3.67 18.91
C VAL A 388 -14.58 -4.90 19.37
#